data_feb1857b9f663f77514c0e05088af8c8
#
_entry.id   feb1857b9f663f77514c0e05088af8c8
#
_cell.length_a   1.000
_cell.length_b   1.000
_cell.length_c   1.000
_cell.angle_alpha   90.00
_cell.angle_beta   90.00
_cell.angle_gamma   90.00
#
_symmetry.space_group_name_H-M   'P 1'
#
loop_
_entity.id
_entity.type
_entity.pdbx_description
1 polymer ?
#
loop_
_entity_poly.entity_id
_entity_poly.type
_entity_poly.pdbx_seq_one_letter_code
_entity_poly.pdbx_strand_id
1 'polypeptide(L)'
;MGRGFWKIPVCLGLVLCSLAEAQKIKVIVDQDARGPGTSDQQAVLVFLNSEKFDVLGITTVSGDQWVKEETQHTLRMLELDGRTDVPVYQGAEFPLINSKEESERWEAMYGKFEYKGAWTDKFKANRSIIYEMPYHDPDVVPPMPEGEPKIKAHSGTASEFIIEMVHKYPGEVVLWAGGPLTNYALALKLDPEVATLAKEFVLMGSGLYANKGAIDKGAIDARREFNWWFDPEAARIVLRAPWKKMTITPIDISVKTRYTTGMKAQIAKAGTPIAQYLDKYSLPGYMWDEIAGIALIDPSIITGQKKLYMDIDIDHGASYGKTLFWDASATVPPYERLADVQFDIDVEKFNRIFVDLMTRPAGKR
;
A
#
# COMPACT_ATOMS: atom_id res chain seq x y z
N MET A 1 58.15 -39.56 49.98
CA MET A 1 58.08 -38.78 48.71
C MET A 1 56.80 -39.16 47.98
N GLY A 2 55.77 -38.42 48.21
CA GLY A 2 54.45 -38.68 47.58
C GLY A 2 54.03 -37.44 46.78
N ARG A 3 53.93 -37.60 45.49
CA ARG A 3 53.44 -36.49 44.56
C ARG A 3 51.94 -36.54 44.50
N GLY A 4 51.31 -35.49 45.02
CA GLY A 4 49.86 -35.28 44.88
C GLY A 4 49.58 -34.73 43.48
N PHE A 5 48.68 -35.38 42.73
CA PHE A 5 48.08 -34.89 41.48
C PHE A 5 46.83 -34.04 41.79
N TRP A 6 46.92 -32.76 41.49
CA TRP A 6 45.77 -31.91 41.51
C TRP A 6 44.95 -32.09 40.21
N LYS A 7 43.69 -32.52 40.34
CA LYS A 7 42.73 -32.54 39.23
C LYS A 7 42.09 -31.17 39.15
N ILE A 8 42.29 -30.47 38.04
CA ILE A 8 41.57 -29.23 37.70
C ILE A 8 40.22 -29.64 37.08
N PRO A 9 39.08 -29.17 37.59
CA PRO A 9 37.82 -29.40 36.92
C PRO A 9 37.68 -28.46 35.72
N VAL A 10 37.57 -29.02 34.51
CA VAL A 10 37.24 -28.27 33.29
C VAL A 10 35.72 -28.03 33.34
N CYS A 11 35.32 -26.80 33.72
CA CYS A 11 33.95 -26.36 33.53
C CYS A 11 33.72 -26.08 32.05
N LEU A 12 32.99 -26.99 31.37
CA LEU A 12 32.48 -26.78 30.02
C LEU A 12 31.30 -25.82 30.13
N GLY A 13 31.55 -24.51 29.93
CA GLY A 13 30.49 -23.53 29.81
C GLY A 13 29.75 -23.70 28.48
N LEU A 14 28.53 -24.24 28.53
CA LEU A 14 27.59 -24.19 27.41
C LEU A 14 27.20 -22.72 27.17
N VAL A 15 27.79 -22.08 26.15
CA VAL A 15 27.33 -20.81 25.64
C VAL A 15 26.04 -21.10 24.83
N LEU A 16 24.90 -20.94 25.47
CA LEU A 16 23.60 -20.86 24.79
C LEU A 16 23.59 -19.55 24.00
N CYS A 17 24.01 -19.58 22.73
CA CYS A 17 23.68 -18.57 21.77
C CYS A 17 22.15 -18.64 21.55
N SER A 18 21.38 -17.86 22.28
CA SER A 18 20.02 -17.56 21.89
C SER A 18 20.10 -16.79 20.57
N LEU A 19 19.72 -17.43 19.48
CA LEU A 19 19.39 -16.74 18.24
C LEU A 19 18.23 -15.79 18.59
N ALA A 20 18.54 -14.52 18.79
CA ALA A 20 17.51 -13.51 18.91
C ALA A 20 16.75 -13.52 17.57
N GLU A 21 15.54 -14.05 17.57
CA GLU A 21 14.64 -13.96 16.42
C GLU A 21 14.47 -12.48 16.10
N ALA A 22 14.75 -12.08 14.86
CA ALA A 22 14.65 -10.68 14.48
C ALA A 22 13.21 -10.22 14.71
N GLN A 23 13.04 -9.16 15.51
CA GLN A 23 11.71 -8.64 15.85
C GLN A 23 10.96 -8.26 14.56
N LYS A 24 9.76 -8.82 14.38
CA LYS A 24 8.91 -8.52 13.23
C LYS A 24 8.48 -7.05 13.24
N ILE A 25 8.33 -6.49 12.06
CA ILE A 25 7.86 -5.12 11.85
C ILE A 25 6.33 -5.13 12.02
N LYS A 26 5.83 -4.45 13.04
CA LYS A 26 4.38 -4.23 13.19
C LYS A 26 3.92 -3.28 12.09
N VAL A 27 2.91 -3.68 11.33
CA VAL A 27 2.39 -2.89 10.21
C VAL A 27 0.87 -2.90 10.17
N ILE A 28 0.29 -1.74 9.86
CA ILE A 28 -1.09 -1.60 9.39
C ILE A 28 -1.03 -1.34 7.88
N VAL A 29 -1.80 -2.11 7.12
CA VAL A 29 -1.86 -2.02 5.66
C VAL A 29 -3.20 -1.39 5.28
N ASP A 30 -3.15 -0.16 4.76
CA ASP A 30 -4.31 0.57 4.26
C ASP A 30 -4.31 0.54 2.73
N GLN A 31 -5.40 0.05 2.12
CA GLN A 31 -5.43 -0.18 0.68
C GLN A 31 -6.84 -0.08 0.09
N ASP A 32 -6.94 0.44 -1.12
CA ASP A 32 -8.12 0.41 -1.98
C ASP A 32 -8.09 -0.83 -2.90
N ALA A 33 -8.02 -2.00 -2.26
CA ALA A 33 -7.69 -3.28 -2.89
C ALA A 33 -8.82 -3.83 -3.76
N ARG A 34 -9.05 -3.20 -4.92
CA ARG A 34 -9.98 -3.76 -5.90
C ARG A 34 -9.58 -5.19 -6.26
N GLY A 35 -10.52 -6.12 -6.14
CA GLY A 35 -10.35 -7.52 -6.52
C GLY A 35 -10.87 -7.83 -7.93
N PRO A 36 -10.73 -9.11 -8.35
CA PRO A 36 -9.79 -10.09 -7.81
C PRO A 36 -8.40 -10.01 -8.49
N GLY A 37 -7.36 -10.24 -7.69
CA GLY A 37 -5.99 -10.48 -8.18
C GLY A 37 -5.26 -9.28 -8.79
N THR A 38 -5.70 -8.06 -8.51
CA THR A 38 -5.09 -6.81 -8.97
C THR A 38 -3.73 -6.54 -8.30
N SER A 39 -3.02 -5.52 -8.76
CA SER A 39 -1.79 -4.99 -8.15
C SER A 39 -1.99 -4.68 -6.67
N ASP A 40 -3.09 -4.04 -6.33
CA ASP A 40 -3.42 -3.64 -4.95
C ASP A 40 -3.50 -4.85 -4.01
N GLN A 41 -4.19 -5.91 -4.44
CA GLN A 41 -4.23 -7.17 -3.68
C GLN A 41 -2.87 -7.87 -3.64
N GLN A 42 -2.09 -7.80 -4.72
CA GLN A 42 -0.73 -8.33 -4.74
C GLN A 42 0.17 -7.58 -3.75
N ALA A 43 -0.01 -6.28 -3.58
CA ALA A 43 0.70 -5.49 -2.57
C ALA A 43 0.33 -5.92 -1.14
N VAL A 44 -0.95 -6.15 -0.84
CA VAL A 44 -1.38 -6.71 0.46
C VAL A 44 -0.74 -8.07 0.71
N LEU A 45 -0.69 -8.95 -0.30
CA LEU A 45 -0.05 -10.27 -0.20
C LEU A 45 1.46 -10.19 0.07
N VAL A 46 2.15 -9.11 -0.31
CA VAL A 46 3.56 -8.88 0.07
C VAL A 46 3.72 -8.88 1.59
N PHE A 47 2.83 -8.20 2.30
CA PHE A 47 2.86 -8.14 3.77
C PHE A 47 2.45 -9.48 4.40
N LEU A 48 1.36 -10.07 3.92
CA LEU A 48 0.82 -11.33 4.44
C LEU A 48 1.80 -12.49 4.27
N ASN A 49 2.55 -12.50 3.17
CA ASN A 49 3.44 -13.59 2.78
C ASN A 49 4.89 -13.42 3.25
N SER A 50 5.22 -12.32 3.95
CA SER A 50 6.55 -12.09 4.49
C SER A 50 6.62 -12.36 5.99
N GLU A 51 7.59 -13.19 6.41
CA GLU A 51 7.86 -13.45 7.83
C GLU A 51 8.40 -12.23 8.57
N LYS A 52 8.81 -11.18 7.84
CA LYS A 52 9.32 -9.93 8.44
C LYS A 52 8.24 -9.07 9.08
N PHE A 53 6.97 -9.30 8.75
CA PHE A 53 5.88 -8.49 9.25
C PHE A 53 5.03 -9.19 10.31
N ASP A 54 4.62 -8.39 11.27
CA ASP A 54 3.49 -8.64 12.15
C ASP A 54 2.37 -7.73 11.65
N VAL A 55 1.49 -8.26 10.79
CA VAL A 55 0.38 -7.50 10.21
C VAL A 55 -0.71 -7.37 11.26
N LEU A 56 -0.80 -6.19 11.88
CA LEU A 56 -1.77 -5.92 12.95
C LEU A 56 -3.21 -5.89 12.44
N GLY A 57 -3.40 -5.50 11.19
CA GLY A 57 -4.67 -5.48 10.50
C GLY A 57 -4.57 -4.82 9.13
N ILE A 58 -5.63 -4.98 8.35
CA ILE A 58 -5.83 -4.35 7.06
C ILE A 58 -6.98 -3.37 7.20
N THR A 59 -6.79 -2.15 6.70
CA THR A 59 -7.85 -1.16 6.58
C THR A 59 -8.15 -0.93 5.09
N THR A 60 -9.42 -0.82 4.74
CA THR A 60 -9.85 -0.56 3.36
C THR A 60 -10.35 0.86 3.20
N VAL A 61 -10.27 1.42 2.02
CA VAL A 61 -10.69 2.78 1.68
C VAL A 61 -11.23 2.79 0.26
N SER A 62 -12.25 3.60 -0.04
CA SER A 62 -12.66 3.77 -1.44
C SER A 62 -11.57 4.47 -2.25
N GLY A 63 -11.33 3.97 -3.44
CA GLY A 63 -10.38 4.49 -4.41
C GLY A 63 -10.58 3.81 -5.75
N ASP A 64 -9.90 2.73 -6.01
CA ASP A 64 -10.02 1.94 -7.24
C ASP A 64 -11.43 1.38 -7.43
N GLN A 65 -12.12 1.08 -6.29
CA GLN A 65 -13.55 0.79 -6.20
C GLN A 65 -14.14 1.35 -4.90
N TRP A 66 -15.40 1.04 -4.62
CA TRP A 66 -16.05 1.40 -3.38
C TRP A 66 -15.58 0.51 -2.23
N VAL A 67 -15.39 1.09 -1.07
CA VAL A 67 -14.82 0.42 0.12
C VAL A 67 -15.55 -0.87 0.52
N LYS A 68 -16.89 -0.95 0.31
CA LYS A 68 -17.66 -2.16 0.61
C LYS A 68 -17.23 -3.33 -0.26
N GLU A 69 -17.10 -3.09 -1.57
CA GLU A 69 -16.63 -4.08 -2.54
C GLU A 69 -15.20 -4.51 -2.21
N GLU A 70 -14.29 -3.56 -2.02
CA GLU A 70 -12.88 -3.82 -1.71
C GLU A 70 -12.71 -4.59 -0.40
N THR A 71 -13.54 -4.28 0.60
CA THR A 71 -13.57 -5.04 1.85
C THR A 71 -13.92 -6.51 1.60
N GLN A 72 -14.94 -6.80 0.76
CA GLN A 72 -15.32 -8.17 0.46
C GLN A 72 -14.22 -8.92 -0.30
N HIS A 73 -13.61 -8.29 -1.30
CA HIS A 73 -12.48 -8.88 -2.03
C HIS A 73 -11.27 -9.14 -1.12
N THR A 74 -10.97 -8.21 -0.21
CA THR A 74 -9.89 -8.38 0.79
C THR A 74 -10.16 -9.55 1.71
N LEU A 75 -11.38 -9.65 2.28
CA LEU A 75 -11.78 -10.78 3.13
C LEU A 75 -11.67 -12.11 2.38
N ARG A 76 -12.12 -12.15 1.13
CA ARG A 76 -12.03 -13.37 0.32
C ARG A 76 -10.58 -13.77 0.03
N MET A 77 -9.73 -12.80 -0.27
CA MET A 77 -8.29 -13.04 -0.46
C MET A 77 -7.63 -13.61 0.81
N LEU A 78 -7.97 -13.10 2.00
CA LEU A 78 -7.47 -13.63 3.28
C LEU A 78 -7.88 -15.09 3.51
N GLU A 79 -9.11 -15.48 3.15
CA GLU A 79 -9.53 -16.88 3.21
C GLU A 79 -8.70 -17.77 2.30
N LEU A 80 -8.42 -17.31 1.09
CA LEU A 80 -7.61 -18.06 0.12
C LEU A 80 -6.14 -18.17 0.53
N ASP A 81 -5.60 -17.13 1.17
CA ASP A 81 -4.23 -17.13 1.73
C ASP A 81 -4.12 -17.86 3.08
N GLY A 82 -5.25 -18.27 3.67
CA GLY A 82 -5.28 -18.90 5.00
C GLY A 82 -4.91 -17.94 6.13
N ARG A 83 -5.07 -16.63 5.94
CA ARG A 83 -4.74 -15.55 6.87
C ARG A 83 -5.98 -14.91 7.50
N THR A 84 -6.94 -15.75 7.86
CA THR A 84 -8.18 -15.31 8.56
C THR A 84 -7.93 -14.80 9.98
N ASP A 85 -6.70 -14.89 10.46
CA ASP A 85 -6.22 -14.32 11.71
C ASP A 85 -6.01 -12.81 11.66
N VAL A 86 -5.86 -12.23 10.46
CA VAL A 86 -5.65 -10.79 10.26
C VAL A 86 -6.99 -10.08 10.19
N PRO A 87 -7.27 -9.12 11.11
CA PRO A 87 -8.52 -8.37 11.09
C PRO A 87 -8.58 -7.38 9.93
N VAL A 88 -9.78 -7.20 9.37
CA VAL A 88 -10.07 -6.18 8.36
C VAL A 88 -11.04 -5.16 8.93
N TYR A 89 -10.73 -3.88 8.79
CA TYR A 89 -11.58 -2.76 9.20
C TYR A 89 -11.98 -1.95 7.97
N GLN A 90 -13.27 -1.81 7.76
CA GLN A 90 -13.78 -0.96 6.69
C GLN A 90 -13.58 0.51 7.06
N GLY A 91 -13.05 1.29 6.13
CA GLY A 91 -12.78 2.71 6.31
C GLY A 91 -13.74 3.62 5.54
N ALA A 92 -13.18 4.73 5.06
CA ALA A 92 -13.94 5.80 4.44
C ALA A 92 -14.57 5.35 3.11
N GLU A 93 -15.87 5.63 2.98
CA GLU A 93 -16.63 5.38 1.75
C GLU A 93 -16.47 6.51 0.74
N PHE A 94 -16.26 7.74 1.21
CA PHE A 94 -16.11 8.92 0.37
C PHE A 94 -14.83 9.69 0.72
N PRO A 95 -14.21 10.39 -0.26
CA PRO A 95 -13.21 11.40 0.03
C PRO A 95 -13.74 12.51 0.93
N LEU A 96 -12.83 13.31 1.52
CA LEU A 96 -13.22 14.39 2.43
C LEU A 96 -14.06 15.47 1.75
N ILE A 97 -13.72 15.83 0.51
CA ILE A 97 -14.39 16.92 -0.24
C ILE A 97 -14.68 16.51 -1.68
N ASN A 98 -13.71 15.92 -2.38
CA ASN A 98 -13.83 15.56 -3.78
C ASN A 98 -14.99 14.58 -4.02
N SER A 99 -15.58 14.61 -5.21
CA SER A 99 -16.71 13.74 -5.60
C SER A 99 -16.69 13.45 -7.10
N LYS A 100 -17.55 12.50 -7.50
CA LYS A 100 -17.76 12.20 -8.93
C LYS A 100 -18.23 13.44 -9.67
N GLU A 101 -19.17 14.21 -9.11
CA GLU A 101 -19.73 15.41 -9.71
C GLU A 101 -18.70 16.52 -9.86
N GLU A 102 -17.83 16.71 -8.83
CA GLU A 102 -16.72 17.66 -8.92
C GLU A 102 -15.70 17.24 -9.98
N SER A 103 -15.41 15.94 -10.08
CA SER A 103 -14.53 15.42 -11.12
C SER A 103 -15.09 15.65 -12.52
N GLU A 104 -16.39 15.47 -12.72
CA GLU A 104 -17.08 15.71 -13.99
C GLU A 104 -17.10 17.20 -14.37
N ARG A 105 -17.31 18.11 -13.41
CA ARG A 105 -17.18 19.57 -13.62
C ARG A 105 -15.77 19.95 -14.04
N TRP A 106 -14.77 19.40 -13.36
CA TRP A 106 -13.37 19.63 -13.71
C TRP A 106 -13.08 19.13 -15.12
N GLU A 107 -13.53 17.93 -15.47
CA GLU A 107 -13.39 17.35 -16.81
C GLU A 107 -14.02 18.20 -17.91
N ALA A 108 -15.17 18.80 -17.63
CA ALA A 108 -15.88 19.67 -18.58
C ALA A 108 -15.07 20.95 -18.91
N MET A 109 -14.25 21.43 -17.97
CA MET A 109 -13.45 22.67 -18.14
C MET A 109 -12.04 22.39 -18.67
N TYR A 110 -11.41 21.29 -18.22
CA TYR A 110 -9.97 21.11 -18.37
C TYR A 110 -9.57 19.83 -19.12
N GLY A 111 -10.52 18.95 -19.43
CA GLY A 111 -10.30 17.71 -20.18
C GLY A 111 -10.51 16.43 -19.37
N LYS A 112 -10.62 15.31 -20.05
CA LYS A 112 -11.02 14.03 -19.46
C LYS A 112 -9.90 13.34 -18.71
N PHE A 113 -10.22 12.76 -17.56
CA PHE A 113 -9.36 11.77 -16.89
C PHE A 113 -9.45 10.42 -17.61
N GLU A 114 -8.33 9.75 -17.71
CA GLU A 114 -8.30 8.39 -18.24
C GLU A 114 -8.80 7.38 -17.21
N TYR A 115 -8.54 7.65 -15.94
CA TYR A 115 -8.89 6.77 -14.82
C TYR A 115 -9.44 7.58 -13.65
N LYS A 116 -10.55 7.13 -13.08
CA LYS A 116 -11.23 7.78 -11.96
C LYS A 116 -11.60 6.79 -10.84
N GLY A 117 -11.00 5.60 -10.80
CA GLY A 117 -11.35 4.59 -9.80
C GLY A 117 -12.85 4.31 -9.76
N ALA A 118 -13.43 4.27 -8.58
CA ALA A 118 -14.86 4.02 -8.35
C ALA A 118 -15.81 4.94 -9.16
N TRP A 119 -15.33 6.09 -9.62
CA TRP A 119 -16.14 7.03 -10.42
C TRP A 119 -16.06 6.79 -11.92
N THR A 120 -15.40 5.75 -12.36
CA THR A 120 -15.31 5.38 -13.78
C THR A 120 -16.67 4.87 -14.28
N ASP A 121 -17.24 5.48 -15.32
CA ASP A 121 -18.58 5.14 -15.82
C ASP A 121 -18.69 3.69 -16.28
N LYS A 122 -17.64 3.16 -16.89
CA LYS A 122 -17.57 1.77 -17.31
C LYS A 122 -16.14 1.26 -17.37
N PHE A 123 -15.84 0.32 -16.51
CA PHE A 123 -14.62 -0.48 -16.66
C PHE A 123 -14.78 -1.44 -17.83
N LYS A 124 -13.86 -1.39 -18.77
CA LYS A 124 -13.75 -2.35 -19.86
C LYS A 124 -12.72 -3.40 -19.49
N ALA A 125 -13.01 -4.66 -19.80
CA ALA A 125 -12.00 -5.70 -19.70
C ALA A 125 -10.74 -5.27 -20.48
N ASN A 126 -9.63 -5.16 -19.79
CA ASN A 126 -8.37 -4.66 -20.33
C ASN A 126 -7.18 -5.28 -19.57
N ARG A 127 -6.03 -4.60 -19.55
CA ARG A 127 -4.81 -5.07 -18.87
C ARG A 127 -4.89 -5.10 -17.34
N SER A 128 -5.91 -4.49 -16.72
CA SER A 128 -6.05 -4.40 -15.27
C SER A 128 -7.27 -5.16 -14.76
N ILE A 129 -8.27 -5.40 -15.62
CA ILE A 129 -9.56 -5.99 -15.26
C ILE A 129 -9.90 -7.09 -16.27
N ILE A 130 -10.25 -8.29 -15.76
CA ILE A 130 -10.60 -9.43 -16.59
C ILE A 130 -12.05 -9.42 -17.09
N TYR A 131 -12.89 -8.54 -16.59
CA TYR A 131 -14.30 -8.41 -16.95
C TYR A 131 -14.73 -6.93 -17.07
N GLU A 132 -15.77 -6.70 -17.85
CA GLU A 132 -16.38 -5.39 -17.92
C GLU A 132 -17.30 -5.18 -16.72
N MET A 133 -17.26 -4.00 -16.14
CA MET A 133 -18.11 -3.60 -15.02
C MET A 133 -18.62 -2.18 -15.24
N PRO A 134 -19.96 -1.96 -15.21
CA PRO A 134 -20.52 -0.61 -15.22
C PRO A 134 -20.23 0.08 -13.89
N TYR A 135 -20.37 1.40 -13.87
CA TYR A 135 -20.48 2.15 -12.61
C TYR A 135 -21.62 1.57 -11.76
N HIS A 136 -21.41 1.50 -10.47
CA HIS A 136 -22.44 1.13 -9.49
C HIS A 136 -22.33 2.03 -8.25
N ASP A 137 -23.42 2.11 -7.49
CA ASP A 137 -23.47 2.91 -6.28
C ASP A 137 -22.64 2.29 -5.14
N PRO A 138 -22.21 3.10 -4.15
CA PRO A 138 -21.34 2.64 -3.05
C PRO A 138 -21.93 1.47 -2.24
N ASP A 139 -23.25 1.39 -2.17
CA ASP A 139 -23.96 0.33 -1.43
C ASP A 139 -24.00 -1.02 -2.15
N VAL A 140 -23.63 -1.06 -3.42
CA VAL A 140 -23.68 -2.26 -4.25
C VAL A 140 -22.34 -2.96 -4.23
N VAL A 141 -22.34 -4.26 -3.92
CA VAL A 141 -21.20 -5.15 -4.14
C VAL A 141 -21.54 -6.02 -5.35
N PRO A 142 -20.85 -5.86 -6.47
CA PRO A 142 -21.07 -6.70 -7.64
C PRO A 142 -20.80 -8.17 -7.35
N PRO A 143 -21.35 -9.13 -8.14
CA PRO A 143 -21.04 -10.54 -7.99
C PRO A 143 -19.54 -10.80 -8.08
N MET A 144 -18.99 -11.45 -7.08
CA MET A 144 -17.57 -11.75 -6.96
C MET A 144 -17.22 -13.03 -7.71
N PRO A 145 -16.42 -13.00 -8.78
CA PRO A 145 -16.10 -14.21 -9.57
C PRO A 145 -15.24 -15.21 -8.81
N GLU A 146 -14.54 -14.82 -7.75
CA GLU A 146 -13.78 -15.67 -6.84
C GLU A 146 -14.61 -16.22 -5.67
N GLY A 147 -15.88 -15.84 -5.60
CA GLY A 147 -16.80 -16.21 -4.55
C GLY A 147 -16.80 -15.25 -3.35
N GLU A 148 -17.93 -15.18 -2.67
CA GLU A 148 -18.12 -14.34 -1.50
C GLU A 148 -17.31 -14.85 -0.28
N PRO A 149 -16.81 -13.95 0.60
CA PRO A 149 -16.15 -14.35 1.83
C PRO A 149 -17.15 -14.87 2.86
N LYS A 150 -16.67 -15.78 3.73
CA LYS A 150 -17.43 -16.26 4.90
C LYS A 150 -17.07 -15.49 6.16
N ILE A 151 -15.81 -15.02 6.26
CA ILE A 151 -15.38 -14.11 7.34
C ILE A 151 -15.94 -12.71 7.09
N LYS A 152 -15.95 -11.90 8.15
CA LYS A 152 -16.52 -10.56 8.13
C LYS A 152 -15.49 -9.54 8.59
N ALA A 153 -15.63 -8.30 8.13
CA ALA A 153 -14.89 -7.19 8.68
C ALA A 153 -15.21 -7.01 10.18
N HIS A 154 -14.23 -6.52 10.92
CA HIS A 154 -14.39 -6.16 12.32
C HIS A 154 -15.31 -4.94 12.45
N SER A 155 -15.97 -4.84 13.61
CA SER A 155 -16.72 -3.64 13.99
C SER A 155 -15.77 -2.49 14.33
N GLY A 156 -16.18 -1.27 14.08
CA GLY A 156 -15.35 -0.06 14.20
C GLY A 156 -14.83 0.39 12.86
N THR A 157 -14.25 1.57 12.84
CA THR A 157 -13.72 2.19 11.62
C THR A 157 -12.21 1.99 11.49
N ALA A 158 -11.70 2.10 10.26
CA ALA A 158 -10.26 2.08 9.98
C ALA A 158 -9.51 3.12 10.82
N SER A 159 -10.04 4.35 10.92
CA SER A 159 -9.39 5.44 11.67
C SER A 159 -9.28 5.15 13.16
N GLU A 160 -10.34 4.59 13.78
CA GLU A 160 -10.32 4.19 15.20
C GLU A 160 -9.29 3.07 15.44
N PHE A 161 -9.24 2.08 14.54
CA PHE A 161 -8.25 1.01 14.62
C PHE A 161 -6.81 1.52 14.51
N ILE A 162 -6.54 2.45 13.57
CA ILE A 162 -5.22 3.07 13.41
C ILE A 162 -4.81 3.78 14.71
N ILE A 163 -5.71 4.59 15.30
CA ILE A 163 -5.47 5.30 16.56
C ILE A 163 -5.18 4.29 17.69
N GLU A 164 -6.04 3.29 17.85
CA GLU A 164 -5.86 2.26 18.89
C GLU A 164 -4.49 1.59 18.80
N MET A 165 -4.06 1.19 17.60
CA MET A 165 -2.82 0.44 17.43
C MET A 165 -1.56 1.28 17.64
N VAL A 166 -1.54 2.56 17.25
CA VAL A 166 -0.37 3.41 17.52
C VAL A 166 -0.23 3.76 18.99
N HIS A 167 -1.34 3.88 19.72
CA HIS A 167 -1.31 4.03 21.18
C HIS A 167 -0.91 2.74 21.91
N LYS A 168 -1.35 1.60 21.41
CA LYS A 168 -0.99 0.29 21.99
C LYS A 168 0.49 -0.05 21.81
N TYR A 169 1.09 0.37 20.70
CA TYR A 169 2.48 0.10 20.34
C TYR A 169 3.23 1.38 19.93
N PRO A 170 3.41 2.35 20.84
CA PRO A 170 3.96 3.65 20.52
C PRO A 170 5.41 3.54 19.99
N GLY A 171 5.65 4.10 18.81
CA GLY A 171 6.96 4.07 18.14
C GLY A 171 7.31 2.75 17.46
N GLU A 172 6.40 1.77 17.42
CA GLU A 172 6.67 0.45 16.83
C GLU A 172 5.94 0.22 15.50
N VAL A 173 4.78 0.88 15.30
CA VAL A 173 3.90 0.61 14.15
C VAL A 173 4.35 1.38 12.91
N VAL A 174 4.61 0.67 11.84
CA VAL A 174 4.69 1.23 10.49
C VAL A 174 3.26 1.35 9.96
N LEU A 175 2.88 2.56 9.56
CA LEU A 175 1.65 2.81 8.84
C LEU A 175 1.95 2.80 7.35
N TRP A 176 1.30 1.92 6.59
CA TRP A 176 1.50 1.79 5.17
C TRP A 176 0.21 2.10 4.41
N ALA A 177 0.31 2.89 3.33
CA ALA A 177 -0.81 3.26 2.47
C ALA A 177 -0.51 2.98 1.00
N GLY A 178 -1.40 2.23 0.35
CA GLY A 178 -1.38 1.99 -1.10
C GLY A 178 -2.56 2.65 -1.82
N GLY A 179 -3.54 3.20 -1.09
CA GLY A 179 -4.72 3.88 -1.63
C GLY A 179 -4.82 5.36 -1.24
N PRO A 180 -5.98 5.99 -1.47
CA PRO A 180 -6.29 7.34 -1.02
C PRO A 180 -6.12 7.49 0.49
N LEU A 181 -5.62 8.65 0.95
CA LEU A 181 -5.17 8.84 2.33
C LEU A 181 -6.28 9.20 3.32
N THR A 182 -7.54 9.00 2.96
CA THR A 182 -8.73 9.43 3.71
C THR A 182 -8.76 8.86 5.12
N ASN A 183 -8.48 7.56 5.30
CA ASN A 183 -8.45 6.92 6.62
C ASN A 183 -7.42 7.54 7.56
N TYR A 184 -6.21 7.83 7.05
CA TYR A 184 -5.15 8.47 7.83
C TYR A 184 -5.44 9.94 8.13
N ALA A 185 -6.06 10.67 7.20
CA ALA A 185 -6.49 12.04 7.43
C ALA A 185 -7.55 12.12 8.54
N LEU A 186 -8.53 11.21 8.54
CA LEU A 186 -9.53 11.10 9.59
C LEU A 186 -8.89 10.73 10.93
N ALA A 187 -8.00 9.75 10.96
CA ALA A 187 -7.26 9.38 12.18
C ALA A 187 -6.49 10.57 12.76
N LEU A 188 -5.76 11.32 11.92
CA LEU A 188 -5.01 12.52 12.34
C LEU A 188 -5.90 13.67 12.82
N LYS A 189 -7.13 13.78 12.30
CA LYS A 189 -8.09 14.80 12.76
C LYS A 189 -8.76 14.41 14.07
N LEU A 190 -8.99 13.13 14.29
CA LEU A 190 -9.51 12.61 15.56
C LEU A 190 -8.43 12.62 16.66
N ASP A 191 -7.20 12.24 16.29
CA ASP A 191 -6.06 12.19 17.19
C ASP A 191 -4.76 12.60 16.48
N PRO A 192 -4.30 13.85 16.66
CA PRO A 192 -3.06 14.35 16.05
C PRO A 192 -1.78 13.62 16.53
N GLU A 193 -1.82 12.90 17.65
CA GLU A 193 -0.66 12.16 18.15
C GLU A 193 -0.30 10.94 17.29
N VAL A 194 -1.22 10.47 16.43
CA VAL A 194 -0.99 9.36 15.49
C VAL A 194 0.33 9.51 14.75
N ALA A 195 0.63 10.72 14.23
CA ALA A 195 1.86 10.95 13.48
C ALA A 195 3.13 10.81 14.33
N THR A 196 3.08 11.21 15.58
CA THR A 196 4.24 11.16 16.49
C THR A 196 4.37 9.82 17.21
N LEU A 197 3.28 9.08 17.33
CA LEU A 197 3.26 7.74 17.90
C LEU A 197 3.67 6.66 16.88
N ALA A 198 3.40 6.87 15.60
CA ALA A 198 3.85 5.94 14.56
C ALA A 198 5.39 5.87 14.49
N LYS A 199 5.89 4.71 14.08
CA LYS A 199 7.32 4.51 13.82
C LYS A 199 7.74 5.21 12.52
N GLU A 200 6.97 4.98 11.47
CA GLU A 200 7.19 5.48 10.12
C GLU A 200 5.86 5.49 9.35
N PHE A 201 5.69 6.43 8.46
CA PHE A 201 4.62 6.44 7.47
C PHE A 201 5.20 6.15 6.08
N VAL A 202 4.71 5.11 5.42
CA VAL A 202 5.16 4.66 4.10
C VAL A 202 3.97 4.65 3.16
N LEU A 203 4.11 5.29 2.00
CA LEU A 203 2.99 5.37 1.06
C LEU A 203 3.43 5.23 -0.40
N MET A 204 2.54 4.64 -1.20
CA MET A 204 2.56 4.80 -2.64
C MET A 204 1.68 5.98 -3.02
N GLY A 205 2.18 6.85 -3.84
CA GLY A 205 1.45 8.02 -4.33
C GLY A 205 2.39 9.09 -4.87
N SER A 206 1.83 10.11 -5.40
CA SER A 206 2.48 11.22 -6.10
C SER A 206 2.94 10.93 -7.54
N GLY A 207 3.04 11.99 -8.33
CA GLY A 207 3.71 12.02 -9.62
C GLY A 207 4.60 13.25 -9.68
N LEU A 208 5.90 13.07 -9.92
CA LEU A 208 6.88 14.15 -9.88
C LEU A 208 7.25 14.66 -11.27
N TYR A 209 7.47 13.72 -12.17
CA TYR A 209 7.90 14.00 -13.54
C TYR A 209 6.90 13.41 -14.53
N ALA A 210 6.94 13.91 -15.74
CA ALA A 210 6.13 13.39 -16.83
C ALA A 210 6.37 11.87 -16.99
N ASN A 211 5.40 11.09 -16.58
CA ASN A 211 5.40 9.65 -16.82
C ASN A 211 5.08 9.41 -18.29
N LYS A 212 6.01 8.80 -19.01
CA LYS A 212 5.83 8.50 -20.43
C LYS A 212 4.54 7.68 -20.68
N GLY A 213 4.22 6.73 -19.82
CA GLY A 213 2.99 5.93 -19.92
C GLY A 213 1.71 6.75 -19.73
N ALA A 214 1.72 7.74 -18.84
CA ALA A 214 0.61 8.66 -18.63
C ALA A 214 0.46 9.62 -19.82
N ILE A 215 1.57 10.16 -20.34
CA ILE A 215 1.58 11.05 -21.52
C ILE A 215 1.11 10.28 -22.76
N ASP A 216 1.61 9.08 -22.99
CA ASP A 216 1.24 8.23 -24.14
C ASP A 216 -0.25 7.89 -24.15
N LYS A 217 -0.93 8.02 -23.03
CA LYS A 217 -2.37 7.77 -22.88
C LYS A 217 -3.22 9.06 -22.84
N GLY A 218 -2.61 10.20 -23.09
CA GLY A 218 -3.30 11.47 -23.10
C GLY A 218 -3.63 12.03 -21.72
N ALA A 219 -2.90 11.62 -20.68
CA ALA A 219 -3.08 12.20 -19.34
C ALA A 219 -2.85 13.70 -19.37
N ILE A 220 -3.75 14.45 -18.73
CA ILE A 220 -3.77 15.92 -18.76
C ILE A 220 -2.55 16.49 -18.01
N ASP A 221 -2.13 15.83 -16.93
CA ASP A 221 -0.94 16.17 -16.17
C ASP A 221 -0.42 14.95 -15.42
N ALA A 222 0.82 14.57 -15.69
CA ALA A 222 1.46 13.40 -15.06
C ALA A 222 1.66 13.55 -13.53
N ARG A 223 1.57 14.77 -13.00
CA ARG A 223 1.67 15.05 -11.56
C ARG A 223 0.37 14.80 -10.80
N ARG A 224 -0.71 14.45 -11.49
CA ARG A 224 -1.94 13.93 -10.86
C ARG A 224 -1.87 12.43 -10.79
N GLU A 225 -1.33 11.94 -9.71
CA GLU A 225 -1.36 10.53 -9.38
C GLU A 225 -2.72 10.23 -8.73
N PHE A 226 -3.27 9.03 -9.01
CA PHE A 226 -4.64 8.68 -8.68
C PHE A 226 -4.96 8.75 -7.18
N ASN A 227 -4.16 8.12 -6.32
CA ASN A 227 -4.40 8.05 -4.87
C ASN A 227 -4.51 9.44 -4.24
N TRP A 228 -3.59 10.34 -4.63
CA TRP A 228 -3.59 11.71 -4.11
C TRP A 228 -4.67 12.59 -4.74
N TRP A 229 -4.96 12.38 -6.03
CA TRP A 229 -6.01 13.12 -6.72
C TRP A 229 -7.42 12.70 -6.28
N PHE A 230 -7.63 11.44 -5.89
CA PHE A 230 -8.94 10.97 -5.44
C PHE A 230 -9.41 11.71 -4.17
N ASP A 231 -8.48 11.96 -3.22
CA ASP A 231 -8.72 12.79 -2.02
C ASP A 231 -7.55 13.74 -1.76
N PRO A 232 -7.48 14.88 -2.46
CA PRO A 232 -6.36 15.82 -2.30
C PRO A 232 -6.29 16.46 -0.93
N GLU A 233 -7.43 16.69 -0.28
CA GLU A 233 -7.50 17.26 1.06
C GLU A 233 -6.93 16.29 2.09
N ALA A 234 -7.25 15.01 1.99
CA ALA A 234 -6.66 13.99 2.84
C ALA A 234 -5.15 13.89 2.62
N ALA A 235 -4.71 13.88 1.36
CA ALA A 235 -3.29 13.85 1.04
C ALA A 235 -2.56 15.05 1.67
N ARG A 236 -3.10 16.27 1.58
CA ARG A 236 -2.52 17.45 2.20
C ARG A 236 -2.44 17.35 3.73
N ILE A 237 -3.49 16.86 4.39
CA ILE A 237 -3.50 16.66 5.84
C ILE A 237 -2.38 15.71 6.24
N VAL A 238 -2.24 14.59 5.55
CA VAL A 238 -1.25 13.55 5.85
C VAL A 238 0.17 14.04 5.57
N LEU A 239 0.42 14.68 4.42
CA LEU A 239 1.75 15.17 4.05
C LEU A 239 2.29 16.20 5.02
N ARG A 240 1.43 17.02 5.63
CA ARG A 240 1.81 18.06 6.59
C ARG A 240 1.89 17.57 8.04
N ALA A 241 1.49 16.35 8.33
CA ALA A 241 1.54 15.79 9.67
C ALA A 241 3.01 15.60 10.14
N PRO A 242 3.29 15.71 11.45
CA PRO A 242 4.65 15.67 11.99
C PRO A 242 5.19 14.24 12.14
N TRP A 243 5.22 13.48 11.04
CA TRP A 243 5.78 12.13 11.03
C TRP A 243 7.26 12.13 11.43
N LYS A 244 7.67 11.14 12.22
CA LYS A 244 9.11 10.92 12.54
C LYS A 244 9.91 10.59 11.28
N LYS A 245 9.30 9.84 10.39
CA LYS A 245 9.83 9.47 9.09
C LYS A 245 8.67 9.26 8.13
N MET A 246 8.80 9.78 6.92
CA MET A 246 7.84 9.58 5.83
C MET A 246 8.61 9.14 4.59
N THR A 247 8.20 8.00 4.01
CA THR A 247 8.78 7.43 2.79
C THR A 247 7.72 7.38 1.71
N ILE A 248 8.02 7.91 0.54
CA ILE A 248 7.10 8.00 -0.60
C ILE A 248 7.65 7.22 -1.79
N THR A 249 6.83 6.33 -2.32
CA THR A 249 7.05 5.60 -3.57
C THR A 249 6.18 6.24 -4.66
N PRO A 250 6.71 7.16 -5.50
CA PRO A 250 5.91 7.82 -6.52
C PRO A 250 5.65 6.91 -7.73
N ILE A 251 4.63 7.24 -8.52
CA ILE A 251 4.31 6.55 -9.76
C ILE A 251 5.51 6.48 -10.73
N ASP A 252 6.42 7.45 -10.63
CA ASP A 252 7.64 7.54 -11.44
C ASP A 252 8.56 6.33 -11.31
N ILE A 253 8.59 5.70 -10.14
CA ILE A 253 9.35 4.47 -9.91
C ILE A 253 8.50 3.22 -10.19
N SER A 254 7.21 3.25 -9.88
CA SER A 254 6.29 2.11 -10.07
C SER A 254 6.19 1.69 -11.54
N VAL A 255 6.26 2.63 -12.48
CA VAL A 255 6.25 2.31 -13.93
C VAL A 255 7.50 1.58 -14.43
N LYS A 256 8.53 1.46 -13.61
CA LYS A 256 9.72 0.66 -13.92
C LYS A 256 9.51 -0.83 -13.68
N THR A 257 8.50 -1.21 -12.91
CA THR A 257 8.19 -2.59 -12.57
C THR A 257 6.96 -3.10 -13.32
N ARG A 258 6.97 -4.39 -13.65
CA ARG A 258 5.87 -5.02 -14.35
C ARG A 258 5.64 -6.44 -13.87
N TYR A 259 4.39 -6.74 -13.54
CA TYR A 259 3.91 -8.10 -13.45
C TYR A 259 3.79 -8.67 -14.87
N THR A 260 4.60 -9.67 -15.18
CA THR A 260 4.71 -10.22 -16.53
C THR A 260 3.99 -11.57 -16.64
N THR A 261 3.65 -11.98 -17.87
CA THR A 261 3.14 -13.33 -18.15
C THR A 261 4.11 -14.42 -17.66
N GLY A 262 5.43 -14.16 -17.74
CA GLY A 262 6.44 -15.08 -17.24
C GLY A 262 6.42 -15.24 -15.72
N MET A 263 6.28 -14.13 -14.97
CA MET A 263 6.13 -14.16 -13.52
C MET A 263 4.85 -14.88 -13.11
N LYS A 264 3.73 -14.56 -13.75
CA LYS A 264 2.45 -15.24 -13.53
C LYS A 264 2.57 -16.76 -13.72
N ALA A 265 3.16 -17.20 -14.82
CA ALA A 265 3.38 -18.61 -15.09
C ALA A 265 4.34 -19.28 -14.09
N GLN A 266 5.32 -18.56 -13.58
CA GLN A 266 6.22 -19.06 -12.53
C GLN A 266 5.49 -19.22 -11.20
N ILE A 267 4.70 -18.22 -10.79
CA ILE A 267 3.89 -18.26 -9.56
C ILE A 267 2.88 -19.40 -9.62
N ALA A 268 2.18 -19.58 -10.74
CA ALA A 268 1.20 -20.65 -10.94
C ALA A 268 1.74 -22.06 -10.67
N LYS A 269 3.04 -22.31 -10.94
CA LYS A 269 3.70 -23.59 -10.67
C LYS A 269 3.75 -23.98 -9.20
N ALA A 270 3.64 -23.03 -8.29
CA ALA A 270 3.63 -23.32 -6.86
C ALA A 270 2.38 -24.09 -6.43
N GLY A 271 1.26 -23.97 -7.17
CA GLY A 271 0.02 -24.71 -6.91
C GLY A 271 -0.67 -24.37 -5.60
N THR A 272 -0.22 -23.32 -4.90
CA THR A 272 -0.89 -22.84 -3.68
C THR A 272 -2.23 -22.20 -4.01
N PRO A 273 -3.18 -22.08 -3.06
CA PRO A 273 -4.46 -21.41 -3.32
C PRO A 273 -4.29 -19.98 -3.88
N ILE A 274 -3.35 -19.21 -3.34
CA ILE A 274 -3.04 -17.85 -3.82
C ILE A 274 -2.40 -17.90 -5.21
N ALA A 275 -1.49 -18.83 -5.47
CA ALA A 275 -0.90 -18.97 -6.81
C ALA A 275 -1.96 -19.30 -7.88
N GLN A 276 -2.92 -20.17 -7.55
CA GLN A 276 -4.06 -20.49 -8.42
C GLN A 276 -5.01 -19.31 -8.60
N TYR A 277 -5.25 -18.55 -7.53
CA TYR A 277 -6.04 -17.32 -7.56
C TYR A 277 -5.42 -16.29 -8.50
N LEU A 278 -4.12 -16.01 -8.33
CA LEU A 278 -3.39 -15.09 -9.20
C LEU A 278 -3.32 -15.59 -10.64
N ASP A 279 -3.15 -16.90 -10.85
CA ASP A 279 -3.16 -17.46 -12.20
C ASP A 279 -4.53 -17.27 -12.90
N LYS A 280 -5.61 -17.38 -12.16
CA LYS A 280 -6.95 -17.22 -12.72
C LYS A 280 -7.32 -15.76 -12.96
N TYR A 281 -7.00 -14.87 -12.02
CA TYR A 281 -7.60 -13.54 -11.98
C TYR A 281 -6.63 -12.40 -12.26
N SER A 282 -5.31 -12.54 -11.99
CA SER A 282 -4.38 -11.46 -12.25
C SER A 282 -4.08 -11.28 -13.74
N LEU A 283 -3.81 -10.04 -14.12
CA LEU A 283 -3.38 -9.68 -15.48
C LEU A 283 -2.00 -9.03 -15.47
N PRO A 284 -1.18 -9.28 -16.51
CA PRO A 284 0.08 -8.56 -16.68
C PRO A 284 -0.15 -7.03 -16.74
N GLY A 285 0.63 -6.29 -15.98
CA GLY A 285 0.47 -4.85 -15.88
C GLY A 285 1.60 -4.18 -15.11
N TYR A 286 1.43 -2.93 -14.75
CA TYR A 286 2.33 -2.25 -13.82
C TYR A 286 2.10 -2.79 -12.40
N MET A 287 3.17 -2.75 -11.61
CA MET A 287 3.15 -3.04 -10.18
C MET A 287 3.27 -1.71 -9.45
N TRP A 288 2.13 -1.23 -8.95
CA TRP A 288 2.05 0.14 -8.44
C TRP A 288 2.57 0.25 -7.00
N ASP A 289 2.08 -0.63 -6.10
CA ASP A 289 2.21 -0.50 -4.65
C ASP A 289 3.20 -1.48 -4.04
N GLU A 290 3.49 -2.57 -4.72
CA GLU A 290 4.31 -3.68 -4.23
C GLU A 290 5.74 -3.22 -3.88
N ILE A 291 6.25 -2.17 -4.56
CA ILE A 291 7.57 -1.61 -4.30
C ILE A 291 7.66 -1.08 -2.87
N ALA A 292 6.67 -0.30 -2.44
CA ALA A 292 6.64 0.30 -1.13
C ALA A 292 6.67 -0.75 -0.01
N GLY A 293 5.96 -1.88 -0.21
CA GLY A 293 6.00 -3.03 0.71
C GLY A 293 7.31 -3.80 0.68
N ILE A 294 7.83 -4.12 -0.50
CA ILE A 294 9.08 -4.88 -0.64
C ILE A 294 10.30 -4.07 -0.17
N ALA A 295 10.29 -2.74 -0.32
CA ALA A 295 11.34 -1.88 0.22
C ALA A 295 11.44 -1.92 1.75
N LEU A 296 10.37 -2.22 2.46
CA LEU A 296 10.40 -2.49 3.91
C LEU A 296 11.01 -3.87 4.24
N ILE A 297 10.88 -4.84 3.33
CA ILE A 297 11.49 -6.17 3.48
C ILE A 297 13.00 -6.11 3.22
N ASP A 298 13.38 -5.46 2.12
CA ASP A 298 14.76 -5.28 1.70
C ASP A 298 14.99 -3.88 1.12
N PRO A 299 15.41 -2.91 1.95
CA PRO A 299 15.62 -1.53 1.50
C PRO A 299 16.66 -1.39 0.38
N SER A 300 17.52 -2.39 0.17
CA SER A 300 18.55 -2.33 -0.87
C SER A 300 18.00 -2.54 -2.30
N ILE A 301 16.70 -2.80 -2.46
CA ILE A 301 16.09 -2.73 -3.78
C ILE A 301 16.02 -1.29 -4.29
N ILE A 302 16.00 -0.31 -3.40
CA ILE A 302 15.96 1.11 -3.75
C ILE A 302 17.39 1.59 -4.02
N THR A 303 17.66 1.90 -5.27
CA THR A 303 19.00 2.35 -5.74
C THR A 303 19.12 3.86 -5.88
N GLY A 304 17.98 4.58 -5.84
CA GLY A 304 17.93 6.03 -5.86
C GLY A 304 16.86 6.60 -4.96
N GLN A 305 17.23 7.55 -4.07
CA GLN A 305 16.35 8.22 -3.14
C GLN A 305 16.80 9.65 -2.90
N LYS A 306 15.84 10.57 -2.70
CA LYS A 306 16.10 11.97 -2.36
C LYS A 306 15.16 12.44 -1.25
N LYS A 307 15.61 13.44 -0.49
CA LYS A 307 14.74 14.18 0.43
C LYS A 307 14.09 15.35 -0.31
N LEU A 308 12.76 15.37 -0.31
CA LEU A 308 11.98 16.45 -0.88
C LEU A 308 10.93 16.93 0.12
N TYR A 309 10.59 18.21 0.09
CA TYR A 309 9.32 18.67 0.64
C TYR A 309 8.21 18.31 -0.35
N MET A 310 7.10 17.79 0.17
CA MET A 310 6.00 17.29 -0.64
C MET A 310 4.69 17.87 -0.16
N ASP A 311 3.87 18.35 -1.10
CA ASP A 311 2.51 18.81 -0.86
C ASP A 311 1.62 18.52 -2.08
N ILE A 312 0.38 18.92 -2.01
CA ILE A 312 -0.60 18.78 -3.09
C ILE A 312 -1.41 20.07 -3.24
N ASP A 313 -1.73 20.41 -4.49
CA ASP A 313 -2.60 21.54 -4.79
C ASP A 313 -4.07 21.20 -4.52
N ILE A 314 -4.68 21.95 -3.60
CA ILE A 314 -6.11 21.82 -3.26
C ILE A 314 -6.97 23.01 -3.70
N ASP A 315 -6.41 23.93 -4.49
CA ASP A 315 -7.19 24.98 -5.11
C ASP A 315 -8.03 24.37 -6.24
N HIS A 316 -9.35 24.56 -6.19
CA HIS A 316 -10.31 23.95 -7.14
C HIS A 316 -10.22 24.53 -8.57
N GLY A 317 -9.00 24.72 -9.07
CA GLY A 317 -8.68 25.18 -10.41
C GLY A 317 -8.07 24.09 -11.30
N ALA A 318 -7.41 24.49 -12.36
CA ALA A 318 -6.76 23.59 -13.30
C ALA A 318 -5.65 22.71 -12.65
N SER A 319 -5.15 23.10 -11.50
CA SER A 319 -4.08 22.37 -10.79
C SER A 319 -4.57 21.47 -9.65
N TYR A 320 -5.87 21.45 -9.37
CA TYR A 320 -6.42 20.65 -8.28
C TYR A 320 -5.95 19.20 -8.33
N GLY A 321 -5.44 18.68 -7.21
CA GLY A 321 -4.91 17.32 -7.10
C GLY A 321 -3.51 17.11 -7.69
N LYS A 322 -2.78 18.18 -8.07
CA LYS A 322 -1.39 18.06 -8.53
C LYS A 322 -0.40 17.99 -7.39
N THR A 323 0.56 17.08 -7.48
CA THR A 323 1.73 17.06 -6.60
C THR A 323 2.54 18.34 -6.70
N LEU A 324 2.88 18.89 -5.56
CA LEU A 324 3.83 19.99 -5.39
C LEU A 324 5.06 19.44 -4.66
N PHE A 325 6.25 19.83 -5.12
CA PHE A 325 7.48 19.38 -4.45
C PHE A 325 8.61 20.39 -4.59
N TRP A 326 9.48 20.40 -3.58
CA TRP A 326 10.64 21.28 -3.53
C TRP A 326 11.87 20.50 -3.06
N ASP A 327 13.04 20.92 -3.53
CA ASP A 327 14.32 20.39 -3.05
C ASP A 327 14.46 20.65 -1.54
N ALA A 328 15.18 19.77 -0.83
CA ALA A 328 15.40 19.90 0.62
C ALA A 328 16.12 21.20 1.02
N SER A 329 16.80 21.85 0.09
CA SER A 329 17.46 23.16 0.31
C SER A 329 16.53 24.36 0.12
N ALA A 330 15.31 24.15 -0.36
CA ALA A 330 14.36 25.23 -0.60
C ALA A 330 13.84 25.87 0.68
N THR A 331 13.56 27.17 0.64
CA THR A 331 12.81 27.84 1.69
C THR A 331 11.32 27.58 1.45
N VAL A 332 10.71 26.86 2.35
CA VAL A 332 9.29 26.48 2.28
C VAL A 332 8.52 26.96 3.51
N PRO A 333 7.18 27.01 3.47
CA PRO A 333 6.38 27.28 4.65
C PRO A 333 6.68 26.31 5.80
N PRO A 334 6.53 26.73 7.07
CA PRO A 334 6.95 25.93 8.23
C PRO A 334 6.13 24.66 8.47
N TYR A 335 5.01 24.50 7.80
CA TYR A 335 4.17 23.31 7.85
C TYR A 335 4.56 22.24 6.82
N GLU A 336 5.43 22.56 5.85
CA GLU A 336 5.91 21.56 4.88
C GLU A 336 6.85 20.55 5.56
N ARG A 337 6.76 19.29 5.15
CA ARG A 337 7.54 18.20 5.74
C ARG A 337 8.43 17.53 4.68
N LEU A 338 9.62 17.15 5.12
CA LEU A 338 10.54 16.37 4.31
C LEU A 338 10.10 14.91 4.26
N ALA A 339 10.12 14.34 3.08
CA ALA A 339 9.96 12.91 2.85
C ALA A 339 11.19 12.31 2.17
N ASP A 340 11.42 11.04 2.43
CA ASP A 340 12.35 10.21 1.69
C ASP A 340 11.63 9.69 0.43
N VAL A 341 11.94 10.27 -0.73
CA VAL A 341 11.26 9.97 -2.00
C VAL A 341 12.12 9.05 -2.86
N GLN A 342 11.55 7.93 -3.28
CA GLN A 342 12.25 6.88 -4.03
C GLN A 342 12.21 7.17 -5.53
N PHE A 343 13.33 7.02 -6.23
CA PHE A 343 13.45 7.36 -7.66
C PHE A 343 13.94 6.22 -8.54
N ASP A 344 14.68 5.27 -7.96
CA ASP A 344 15.26 4.18 -8.74
C ASP A 344 15.29 2.86 -7.95
N ILE A 345 15.31 1.74 -8.69
CA ILE A 345 15.09 0.42 -8.15
C ILE A 345 15.92 -0.64 -8.91
N ASP A 346 16.44 -1.62 -8.16
CA ASP A 346 16.89 -2.90 -8.72
C ASP A 346 15.68 -3.78 -9.05
N VAL A 347 15.21 -3.68 -10.29
CA VAL A 347 14.02 -4.39 -10.78
C VAL A 347 14.19 -5.91 -10.72
N GLU A 348 15.38 -6.43 -10.98
CA GLU A 348 15.62 -7.88 -10.95
C GLU A 348 15.50 -8.43 -9.52
N LYS A 349 16.10 -7.73 -8.57
CA LYS A 349 16.02 -8.11 -7.16
C LYS A 349 14.58 -7.99 -6.63
N PHE A 350 13.89 -6.92 -6.96
CA PHE A 350 12.47 -6.73 -6.65
C PHE A 350 11.63 -7.89 -7.19
N ASN A 351 11.77 -8.24 -8.46
CA ASN A 351 11.02 -9.32 -9.10
C ASN A 351 11.26 -10.68 -8.42
N ARG A 352 12.51 -10.98 -8.05
CA ARG A 352 12.84 -12.23 -7.33
C ARG A 352 12.13 -12.31 -5.99
N ILE A 353 12.17 -11.23 -5.20
CA ILE A 353 11.50 -11.18 -3.89
C ILE A 353 9.99 -11.32 -4.05
N PHE A 354 9.39 -10.59 -5.00
CA PHE A 354 7.96 -10.66 -5.25
C PHE A 354 7.51 -12.08 -5.61
N VAL A 355 8.17 -12.72 -6.59
CA VAL A 355 7.82 -14.09 -7.00
C VAL A 355 7.98 -15.08 -5.84
N ASP A 356 9.04 -14.97 -5.05
CA ASP A 356 9.25 -15.80 -3.86
C ASP A 356 8.07 -15.67 -2.88
N LEU A 357 7.63 -14.45 -2.58
CA LEU A 357 6.50 -14.19 -1.69
C LEU A 357 5.20 -14.79 -2.23
N MET A 358 4.90 -14.64 -3.51
CA MET A 358 3.66 -15.13 -4.12
C MET A 358 3.62 -16.66 -4.30
N THR A 359 4.76 -17.34 -4.15
CA THR A 359 4.84 -18.82 -4.25
C THR A 359 4.77 -19.52 -2.89
N ARG A 360 4.78 -18.78 -1.79
CA ARG A 360 4.78 -19.36 -0.44
C ARG A 360 3.46 -20.07 -0.13
N PRO A 361 3.51 -21.16 0.68
CA PRO A 361 2.28 -21.85 1.06
C PRO A 361 1.40 -20.96 1.93
N ALA A 362 0.09 -21.16 1.83
CA ALA A 362 -0.90 -20.49 2.68
C ALA A 362 -0.72 -20.81 4.17
N GLY A 363 -1.13 -19.90 5.02
CA GLY A 363 -1.24 -20.13 6.46
C GLY A 363 -0.56 -19.08 7.34
N LYS A 364 -0.78 -19.25 8.64
CA LYS A 364 -0.22 -18.37 9.67
C LYS A 364 1.31 -18.46 9.68
N ARG A 365 1.97 -17.32 9.66
CA ARG A 365 3.45 -17.19 9.63
C ARG A 365 3.99 -16.40 10.78
#